data_8b17f30ae4f4c902553f35e5c10a3f86
#
_entry.id   8b17f30ae4f4c902553f35e5c10a3f86
#
_cell.length_a   1.000
_cell.length_b   1.000
_cell.length_c   1.000
_cell.angle_alpha   90.00
_cell.angle_beta   90.00
_cell.angle_gamma   90.00
#
_symmetry.space_group_name_H-M   'P 1'
#
loop_
_entity.id
_entity.type
_entity.pdbx_description
1 polymer ?
#
loop_
_entity_poly.entity_id
_entity_poly.type
_entity_poly.pdbx_seq_one_letter_code
_entity_poly.pdbx_strand_id
1 'polypeptide(L)'
;MAILTKTRYLLALLLGFIIGIAVCYHIGQGHEVQIQKVETVVEKIVEVVKTEIVEVDRIVKEYEIKEVPVTKTRIVYLPGKPDTTVAPEVDPEELECMTLNIYREANNQSMAGQIAVARVVINRVQDRRYPGSPCGVIYDGPMKESWKTANDPELAQDERVFYPVRNKCQFSWYCDGKADDVVIREDNIKWKLAQEVAYQVLAFNKWSGMIEGATHYHATYVNPTWARQLRLVAKIDDHIFYRWD
;
A
#
# COMPACT_ATOMS: atom_id res chain seq x y z
N MET A 1 -9.72 23.78 15.25
CA MET A 1 -9.59 25.23 15.07
C MET A 1 -8.88 25.67 13.79
N ALA A 2 -7.87 24.97 13.30
CA ALA A 2 -7.12 25.35 12.09
C ALA A 2 -7.87 25.16 10.74
N ILE A 3 -8.85 24.28 10.66
CA ILE A 3 -9.62 24.00 9.43
C ILE A 3 -10.67 25.12 9.16
N LEU A 4 -11.31 25.62 10.19
CA LEU A 4 -12.30 26.70 10.06
C LEU A 4 -11.69 28.03 9.57
N THR A 5 -10.44 28.30 9.90
CA THR A 5 -9.75 29.51 9.44
C THR A 5 -9.40 29.43 7.94
N LYS A 6 -8.96 28.26 7.44
CA LYS A 6 -8.65 28.07 6.01
C LYS A 6 -9.88 28.24 5.11
N THR A 7 -11.03 27.74 5.53
CA THR A 7 -12.29 27.86 4.76
C THR A 7 -12.78 29.30 4.67
N ARG A 8 -12.62 30.08 5.74
CA ARG A 8 -12.96 31.51 5.74
C ARG A 8 -12.06 32.34 4.83
N TYR A 9 -10.76 32.03 4.76
CA TYR A 9 -9.83 32.70 3.84
C TYR A 9 -10.10 32.34 2.36
N LEU A 10 -10.48 31.09 2.07
CA LEU A 10 -10.83 30.67 0.71
C LEU A 10 -12.12 31.36 0.23
N LEU A 11 -13.13 31.51 1.09
CA LEU A 11 -14.37 32.23 0.77
C LEU A 11 -14.11 33.72 0.53
N ALA A 12 -13.24 34.34 1.32
CA ALA A 12 -12.90 35.75 1.17
C ALA A 12 -12.12 36.01 -0.14
N LEU A 13 -11.24 35.07 -0.56
CA LEU A 13 -10.50 35.16 -1.82
C LEU A 13 -11.41 34.96 -3.02
N LEU A 14 -12.37 34.02 -2.96
CA LEU A 14 -13.36 33.79 -4.01
C LEU A 14 -14.31 35.00 -4.17
N LEU A 15 -14.79 35.59 -3.09
CA LEU A 15 -15.59 36.81 -3.11
C LEU A 15 -14.82 38.00 -3.68
N GLY A 16 -13.53 38.15 -3.31
CA GLY A 16 -12.66 39.20 -3.86
C GLY A 16 -12.41 39.03 -5.35
N PHE A 17 -12.28 37.81 -5.83
CA PHE A 17 -12.03 37.47 -7.24
C PHE A 17 -13.32 37.76 -8.11
N ILE A 18 -14.51 37.39 -7.61
CA ILE A 18 -15.79 37.62 -8.30
C ILE A 18 -16.10 39.13 -8.37
N ILE A 19 -15.85 39.87 -7.30
CA ILE A 19 -16.01 41.32 -7.28
C ILE A 19 -14.98 42.00 -8.21
N GLY A 20 -13.74 41.54 -8.22
CA GLY A 20 -12.69 42.01 -9.12
C GLY A 20 -13.03 41.83 -10.60
N ILE A 21 -13.57 40.68 -10.99
CA ILE A 21 -14.01 40.40 -12.37
C ILE A 21 -15.20 41.30 -12.76
N ALA A 22 -16.16 41.50 -11.86
CA ALA A 22 -17.32 42.38 -12.11
C ALA A 22 -16.90 43.84 -12.32
N VAL A 23 -15.93 44.33 -11.55
CA VAL A 23 -15.40 45.70 -11.67
C VAL A 23 -14.58 45.87 -12.96
N CYS A 24 -13.76 44.90 -13.34
CA CYS A 24 -12.98 44.91 -14.61
C CYS A 24 -13.90 44.87 -15.84
N TYR A 25 -15.00 44.11 -15.79
CA TYR A 25 -15.95 44.03 -16.89
C TYR A 25 -16.73 45.35 -17.08
N HIS A 26 -16.95 46.08 -15.99
CA HIS A 26 -17.69 47.36 -16.02
C HIS A 26 -16.88 48.51 -16.64
N ILE A 27 -15.56 48.49 -16.51
CA ILE A 27 -14.65 49.49 -17.07
C ILE A 27 -14.49 49.37 -18.58
N GLY A 28 -14.74 48.15 -19.15
CA GLY A 28 -14.47 47.84 -20.58
C GLY A 28 -15.64 48.00 -21.55
N GLN A 29 -16.89 48.03 -21.13
CA GLN A 29 -18.04 47.84 -22.05
C GLN A 29 -19.20 48.85 -21.95
N GLY A 30 -19.22 49.84 -21.12
CA GLY A 30 -20.27 50.90 -21.11
C GLY A 30 -21.72 50.41 -21.03
N HIS A 31 -21.97 49.17 -20.67
CA HIS A 31 -23.30 48.60 -20.45
C HIS A 31 -23.62 48.48 -18.96
N GLU A 32 -24.78 49.02 -18.55
CA GLU A 32 -25.33 48.84 -17.22
C GLU A 32 -25.53 47.35 -16.92
N VAL A 33 -24.58 46.74 -16.24
CA VAL A 33 -24.74 45.40 -15.69
C VAL A 33 -25.77 45.48 -14.59
N GLN A 34 -26.89 44.76 -14.72
CA GLN A 34 -27.91 44.69 -13.69
C GLN A 34 -27.34 44.07 -12.41
N ILE A 35 -26.93 44.92 -11.48
CA ILE A 35 -26.35 44.54 -10.17
C ILE A 35 -27.28 43.55 -9.44
N GLN A 36 -28.60 43.68 -9.62
CA GLN A 36 -29.62 42.76 -9.10
C GLN A 36 -29.41 41.26 -9.50
N LYS A 37 -28.87 40.99 -10.70
CA LYS A 37 -28.61 39.60 -11.15
C LYS A 37 -27.42 38.98 -10.47
N VAL A 38 -26.41 39.76 -10.14
CA VAL A 38 -25.20 39.30 -9.45
C VAL A 38 -25.50 39.02 -7.96
N GLU A 39 -26.26 39.90 -7.32
CA GLU A 39 -26.71 39.71 -5.93
C GLU A 39 -27.55 38.44 -5.77
N THR A 40 -28.50 38.17 -6.68
CA THR A 40 -29.32 36.94 -6.64
C THR A 40 -28.50 35.65 -6.82
N VAL A 41 -27.45 35.69 -7.61
CA VAL A 41 -26.54 34.54 -7.81
C VAL A 41 -25.68 34.32 -6.57
N VAL A 42 -25.15 35.38 -5.98
CA VAL A 42 -24.33 35.29 -4.76
C VAL A 42 -25.17 34.78 -3.58
N GLU A 43 -26.42 35.28 -3.40
CA GLU A 43 -27.31 34.76 -2.37
C GLU A 43 -27.62 33.27 -2.53
N LYS A 44 -27.91 32.81 -3.76
CA LYS A 44 -28.12 31.37 -4.03
C LYS A 44 -26.91 30.53 -3.73
N ILE A 45 -25.70 30.97 -4.11
CA ILE A 45 -24.48 30.27 -3.81
C ILE A 45 -24.22 30.19 -2.31
N VAL A 46 -24.44 31.27 -1.58
CA VAL A 46 -24.30 31.30 -0.12
C VAL A 46 -25.31 30.39 0.56
N GLU A 47 -26.54 30.29 0.04
CA GLU A 47 -27.57 29.40 0.59
C GLU A 47 -27.22 27.91 0.35
N VAL A 48 -26.77 27.55 -0.85
CA VAL A 48 -26.28 26.19 -1.16
C VAL A 48 -25.09 25.80 -0.28
N VAL A 49 -24.09 26.67 -0.14
CA VAL A 49 -22.92 26.41 0.72
C VAL A 49 -23.34 26.29 2.20
N LYS A 50 -24.27 27.07 2.67
CA LYS A 50 -24.82 26.94 4.05
C LYS A 50 -25.52 25.60 4.25
N THR A 51 -26.29 25.13 3.26
CA THR A 51 -27.01 23.86 3.32
C THR A 51 -26.07 22.69 3.34
N GLU A 52 -25.01 22.70 2.50
CA GLU A 52 -23.98 21.67 2.48
C GLU A 52 -23.18 21.64 3.78
N ILE A 53 -22.82 22.80 4.35
CA ILE A 53 -22.10 22.87 5.63
C ILE A 53 -22.93 22.29 6.77
N VAL A 54 -24.24 22.59 6.82
CA VAL A 54 -25.16 22.05 7.83
C VAL A 54 -25.31 20.54 7.68
N GLU A 55 -25.31 20.00 6.45
CA GLU A 55 -25.38 18.56 6.18
C GLU A 55 -24.09 17.83 6.58
N VAL A 56 -22.93 18.41 6.30
CA VAL A 56 -21.63 17.90 6.75
C VAL A 56 -21.53 17.90 8.27
N ASP A 57 -21.93 18.99 8.94
CA ASP A 57 -21.94 19.05 10.40
C ASP A 57 -22.92 18.06 11.03
N ARG A 58 -24.05 17.80 10.37
CA ARG A 58 -25.01 16.78 10.81
C ARG A 58 -24.42 15.37 10.67
N ILE A 59 -23.78 15.09 9.56
CA ILE A 59 -23.11 13.79 9.31
C ILE A 59 -21.98 13.58 10.33
N VAL A 60 -21.14 14.58 10.56
CA VAL A 60 -20.05 14.51 11.54
C VAL A 60 -20.60 14.28 12.95
N LYS A 61 -21.67 14.99 13.35
CA LYS A 61 -22.32 14.77 14.66
C LYS A 61 -22.96 13.38 14.76
N GLU A 62 -23.53 12.88 13.69
CA GLU A 62 -24.12 11.54 13.66
C GLU A 62 -23.04 10.45 13.77
N TYR A 63 -21.84 10.67 13.21
CA TYR A 63 -20.69 9.77 13.41
C TYR A 63 -20.06 9.90 14.81
N GLU A 64 -20.04 11.10 15.41
CA GLU A 64 -19.53 11.30 16.76
C GLU A 64 -20.48 10.76 17.85
N ILE A 65 -21.79 10.71 17.60
CA ILE A 65 -22.83 10.26 18.57
C ILE A 65 -23.09 8.76 18.50
N LYS A 66 -22.63 8.04 17.46
CA LYS A 66 -22.54 6.58 17.53
C LYS A 66 -21.32 6.20 18.38
N GLU A 67 -21.32 6.59 19.64
CA GLU A 67 -20.74 5.72 20.65
C GLU A 67 -21.42 4.37 20.47
N VAL A 68 -20.73 3.43 19.83
CA VAL A 68 -21.09 2.03 19.95
C VAL A 68 -21.26 1.83 21.44
N PRO A 69 -22.44 1.44 21.96
CA PRO A 69 -22.56 1.13 23.35
C PRO A 69 -21.51 0.08 23.59
N VAL A 70 -20.43 0.47 24.25
CA VAL A 70 -19.48 -0.48 24.82
C VAL A 70 -20.35 -1.18 25.85
N THR A 71 -21.04 -2.20 25.41
CA THR A 71 -21.53 -3.22 26.32
C THR A 71 -20.26 -3.56 27.08
N LYS A 72 -20.17 -3.07 28.32
CA LYS A 72 -19.18 -3.56 29.26
C LYS A 72 -19.46 -5.04 29.35
N THR A 73 -18.90 -5.80 28.44
CA THR A 73 -18.85 -7.23 28.50
C THR A 73 -18.02 -7.46 29.74
N ARG A 74 -18.69 -7.67 30.87
CA ARG A 74 -18.04 -8.10 32.08
C ARG A 74 -17.48 -9.46 31.69
N ILE A 75 -16.19 -9.50 31.39
CA ILE A 75 -15.46 -10.73 31.17
C ILE A 75 -15.53 -11.42 32.52
N VAL A 76 -16.50 -12.31 32.70
CA VAL A 76 -16.55 -13.23 33.82
C VAL A 76 -15.46 -14.24 33.49
N TYR A 77 -14.30 -14.08 34.09
CA TYR A 77 -13.29 -15.11 34.08
C TYR A 77 -13.90 -16.31 34.81
N LEU A 78 -14.43 -17.26 34.05
CA LEU A 78 -14.68 -18.59 34.58
C LEU A 78 -13.30 -19.18 34.89
N PRO A 79 -13.06 -19.70 36.12
CA PRO A 79 -11.80 -20.37 36.45
C PRO A 79 -11.76 -21.69 35.66
N GLY A 80 -11.12 -21.68 34.53
CA GLY A 80 -11.03 -22.84 33.66
C GLY A 80 -10.23 -22.56 32.40
N LYS A 81 -8.93 -22.73 32.48
CA LYS A 81 -7.84 -22.53 31.52
C LYS A 81 -7.59 -21.06 31.11
N PRO A 82 -6.39 -20.55 31.36
CA PRO A 82 -5.93 -19.37 30.65
C PRO A 82 -5.95 -19.74 29.15
N ASP A 83 -6.84 -19.10 28.39
CA ASP A 83 -6.73 -19.06 26.94
C ASP A 83 -5.57 -18.13 26.63
N THR A 84 -4.36 -18.65 26.83
CA THR A 84 -3.17 -18.08 26.28
C THR A 84 -3.14 -18.50 24.82
N THR A 85 -3.95 -17.88 24.00
CA THR A 85 -3.65 -17.77 22.58
C THR A 85 -2.42 -16.86 22.47
N VAL A 86 -1.26 -17.41 22.84
CA VAL A 86 0.02 -16.80 22.53
C VAL A 86 0.00 -16.64 21.02
N ALA A 87 0.13 -15.40 20.55
CA ALA A 87 0.24 -15.14 19.13
C ALA A 87 1.33 -16.05 18.55
N PRO A 88 1.10 -16.72 17.43
CA PRO A 88 2.10 -17.61 16.85
C PRO A 88 3.43 -16.88 16.70
N GLU A 89 4.48 -17.50 17.19
CA GLU A 89 5.83 -17.02 17.01
C GLU A 89 6.20 -17.18 15.53
N VAL A 90 6.67 -16.10 14.93
CA VAL A 90 7.18 -16.07 13.54
C VAL A 90 8.67 -15.83 13.63
N ASP A 91 9.44 -16.56 12.86
CA ASP A 91 10.87 -16.31 12.75
C ASP A 91 11.13 -14.85 12.34
N PRO A 92 11.88 -14.08 13.14
CA PRO A 92 12.11 -12.67 12.86
C PRO A 92 12.77 -12.42 11.50
N GLU A 93 13.66 -13.29 11.04
CA GLU A 93 14.34 -13.19 9.74
C GLU A 93 13.32 -13.36 8.60
N GLU A 94 12.47 -14.38 8.70
CA GLU A 94 11.42 -14.63 7.69
C GLU A 94 10.37 -13.49 7.65
N LEU A 95 10.06 -12.92 8.81
CA LEU A 95 9.19 -11.75 8.90
C LEU A 95 9.82 -10.53 8.22
N GLU A 96 11.11 -10.29 8.45
CA GLU A 96 11.83 -9.17 7.85
C GLU A 96 11.94 -9.32 6.33
N CYS A 97 12.34 -10.49 5.84
CA CYS A 97 12.39 -10.80 4.41
C CYS A 97 11.03 -10.55 3.74
N MET A 98 9.94 -11.10 4.30
CA MET A 98 8.61 -10.94 3.74
C MET A 98 8.17 -9.48 3.77
N THR A 99 8.41 -8.77 4.86
CA THR A 99 8.09 -7.34 5.00
C THR A 99 8.82 -6.52 3.94
N LEU A 100 10.13 -6.74 3.80
CA LEU A 100 10.94 -6.03 2.83
C LEU A 100 10.46 -6.28 1.40
N ASN A 101 10.14 -7.53 1.07
CA ASN A 101 9.63 -7.87 -0.26
C ASN A 101 8.29 -7.19 -0.56
N ILE A 102 7.33 -7.23 0.37
CA ILE A 102 6.04 -6.52 0.21
C ILE A 102 6.27 -5.03 0.04
N TYR A 103 7.16 -4.45 0.85
CA TYR A 103 7.48 -3.03 0.77
C TYR A 103 8.11 -2.63 -0.57
N ARG A 104 9.04 -3.44 -1.08
CA ARG A 104 9.71 -3.17 -2.36
C ARG A 104 8.79 -3.35 -3.56
N GLU A 105 7.96 -4.37 -3.56
CA GLU A 105 7.11 -4.76 -4.69
C GLU A 105 5.74 -4.04 -4.69
N ALA A 106 5.20 -3.68 -3.52
CA ALA A 106 3.79 -3.30 -3.41
C ALA A 106 3.49 -2.15 -2.43
N ASN A 107 4.47 -1.33 -2.01
CA ASN A 107 4.21 -0.26 -1.04
C ASN A 107 3.29 0.87 -1.55
N ASN A 108 3.06 0.95 -2.84
CA ASN A 108 2.14 1.89 -3.51
C ASN A 108 0.81 1.23 -3.90
N GLN A 109 0.65 -0.07 -3.65
CA GLN A 109 -0.57 -0.81 -3.93
C GLN A 109 -1.53 -0.77 -2.74
N SER A 110 -2.78 -1.16 -2.97
CA SER A 110 -3.73 -1.37 -1.89
C SER A 110 -3.29 -2.51 -0.96
N MET A 111 -3.95 -2.65 0.19
CA MET A 111 -3.73 -3.80 1.08
C MET A 111 -3.94 -5.13 0.35
N ALA A 112 -4.90 -5.19 -0.58
CA ALA A 112 -5.16 -6.39 -1.39
C ALA A 112 -3.97 -6.72 -2.31
N GLY A 113 -3.35 -5.71 -2.94
CA GLY A 113 -2.14 -5.89 -3.75
C GLY A 113 -0.95 -6.38 -2.92
N GLN A 114 -0.76 -5.83 -1.73
CA GLN A 114 0.29 -6.26 -0.79
C GLN A 114 0.09 -7.71 -0.34
N ILE A 115 -1.14 -8.09 0.02
CA ILE A 115 -1.50 -9.46 0.37
C ILE A 115 -1.23 -10.41 -0.80
N ALA A 116 -1.60 -10.02 -2.01
CA ALA A 116 -1.39 -10.86 -3.19
C ALA A 116 0.10 -11.14 -3.45
N VAL A 117 0.97 -10.13 -3.32
CA VAL A 117 2.44 -10.30 -3.43
C VAL A 117 2.96 -11.24 -2.33
N ALA A 118 2.53 -11.07 -1.08
CA ALA A 118 2.90 -11.97 0.02
C ALA A 118 2.45 -13.42 -0.26
N ARG A 119 1.24 -13.60 -0.78
CA ARG A 119 0.69 -14.93 -1.14
C ARG A 119 1.46 -15.60 -2.27
N VAL A 120 2.01 -14.85 -3.24
CA VAL A 120 2.90 -15.42 -4.26
C VAL A 120 4.13 -16.06 -3.60
N VAL A 121 4.75 -15.41 -2.61
CA VAL A 121 5.89 -15.98 -1.88
C VAL A 121 5.49 -17.31 -1.22
N ILE A 122 4.38 -17.36 -0.48
CA ILE A 122 3.92 -18.57 0.20
C ILE A 122 3.56 -19.69 -0.81
N ASN A 123 2.90 -19.34 -1.91
CA ASN A 123 2.58 -20.31 -2.96
C ASN A 123 3.86 -20.92 -3.58
N ARG A 124 4.91 -20.12 -3.73
CA ARG A 124 6.23 -20.60 -4.17
C ARG A 124 6.86 -21.51 -3.14
N VAL A 125 6.86 -21.16 -1.85
CA VAL A 125 7.35 -22.03 -0.75
C VAL A 125 6.66 -23.39 -0.76
N GLN A 126 5.39 -23.45 -1.12
CA GLN A 126 4.61 -24.70 -1.21
C GLN A 126 4.86 -25.49 -2.50
N ASP A 127 5.51 -24.91 -3.47
CA ASP A 127 5.78 -25.48 -4.78
C ASP A 127 7.24 -25.99 -4.85
N ARG A 128 7.42 -27.26 -5.11
CA ARG A 128 8.74 -27.94 -5.14
C ARG A 128 9.75 -27.35 -6.13
N ARG A 129 9.32 -26.47 -7.03
CA ARG A 129 10.18 -25.76 -7.99
C ARG A 129 10.95 -24.60 -7.37
N TYR A 130 10.59 -24.20 -6.15
CA TYR A 130 11.15 -23.05 -5.47
C TYR A 130 11.75 -23.44 -4.12
N PRO A 131 12.57 -22.57 -3.51
CA PRO A 131 13.05 -22.76 -2.15
C PRO A 131 11.93 -22.95 -1.12
N GLY A 132 12.22 -23.72 -0.07
CA GLY A 132 11.23 -24.10 0.95
C GLY A 132 11.02 -23.08 2.07
N SER A 133 11.53 -21.86 1.95
CA SER A 133 11.33 -20.80 2.94
C SER A 133 11.04 -19.44 2.27
N PRO A 134 10.33 -18.53 2.93
CA PRO A 134 10.08 -17.17 2.42
C PRO A 134 11.35 -16.41 2.04
N CYS A 135 12.36 -16.33 2.92
CA CYS A 135 13.64 -15.71 2.60
C CYS A 135 14.32 -16.38 1.42
N GLY A 136 14.32 -17.73 1.39
CA GLY A 136 14.87 -18.49 0.28
C GLY A 136 14.23 -18.15 -1.07
N VAL A 137 12.89 -18.02 -1.10
CA VAL A 137 12.14 -17.61 -2.31
C VAL A 137 12.43 -16.16 -2.70
N ILE A 138 12.52 -15.26 -1.72
CA ILE A 138 12.70 -13.83 -1.96
C ILE A 138 14.08 -13.54 -2.54
N TYR A 139 15.09 -14.19 -2.01
CA TYR A 139 16.48 -14.03 -2.46
C TYR A 139 16.90 -15.06 -3.52
N ASP A 140 15.95 -15.82 -4.08
CA ASP A 140 16.26 -16.80 -5.12
C ASP A 140 16.73 -16.15 -6.41
N GLY A 141 17.83 -16.69 -6.93
CA GLY A 141 18.43 -16.26 -8.18
C GLY A 141 19.82 -16.85 -8.39
N PRO A 142 20.33 -16.85 -9.63
CA PRO A 142 21.67 -17.32 -9.90
C PRO A 142 22.70 -16.39 -9.25
N MET A 143 23.68 -17.00 -8.58
CA MET A 143 24.78 -16.29 -7.94
C MET A 143 26.04 -16.39 -8.80
N LYS A 144 26.84 -15.34 -8.79
CA LYS A 144 28.16 -15.30 -9.45
C LYS A 144 29.22 -14.92 -8.42
N GLU A 145 30.29 -15.69 -8.41
CA GLU A 145 31.44 -15.40 -7.56
C GLU A 145 32.12 -14.09 -7.96
N SER A 146 32.54 -13.33 -6.96
CA SER A 146 33.37 -12.14 -7.15
C SER A 146 34.67 -12.49 -7.87
N TRP A 147 35.08 -11.66 -8.84
CA TRP A 147 36.37 -11.86 -9.52
C TRP A 147 37.57 -11.81 -8.54
N LYS A 148 37.42 -11.13 -7.40
CA LYS A 148 38.48 -11.01 -6.38
C LYS A 148 38.74 -12.37 -5.69
N THR A 149 37.69 -13.13 -5.43
CA THR A 149 37.79 -14.44 -4.78
C THR A 149 37.94 -15.56 -5.79
N ALA A 150 37.35 -15.44 -6.98
CA ALA A 150 37.45 -16.45 -8.04
C ALA A 150 38.87 -16.65 -8.57
N ASN A 151 39.75 -15.67 -8.48
CA ASN A 151 41.15 -15.73 -8.93
C ASN A 151 42.07 -16.25 -7.85
N ASP A 152 41.61 -16.56 -6.65
CA ASP A 152 42.40 -17.14 -5.56
C ASP A 152 42.02 -18.60 -5.36
N PRO A 153 42.83 -19.54 -5.86
CA PRO A 153 42.55 -20.97 -5.73
C PRO A 153 42.77 -21.53 -4.31
N GLU A 154 43.51 -20.82 -3.47
CA GLU A 154 43.81 -21.21 -2.08
C GLU A 154 42.72 -20.75 -1.10
N LEU A 155 41.82 -19.87 -1.53
CA LEU A 155 40.77 -19.30 -0.67
C LEU A 155 39.76 -20.37 -0.25
N ALA A 156 39.47 -20.45 1.04
CA ALA A 156 38.47 -21.36 1.58
C ALA A 156 37.07 -21.01 1.07
N GLN A 157 36.16 -22.00 1.05
CA GLN A 157 34.84 -21.88 0.46
C GLN A 157 33.98 -20.81 1.20
N ASP A 158 34.12 -20.68 2.49
CA ASP A 158 33.43 -19.72 3.38
C ASP A 158 33.96 -18.26 3.26
N GLU A 159 35.16 -18.12 2.66
CA GLU A 159 35.77 -16.81 2.39
C GLU A 159 35.41 -16.27 0.99
N ARG A 160 34.77 -17.11 0.16
CA ARG A 160 34.38 -16.74 -1.21
C ARG A 160 33.18 -15.84 -1.19
N VAL A 161 33.22 -14.74 -1.95
CA VAL A 161 32.14 -13.74 -2.02
C VAL A 161 31.35 -13.94 -3.30
N PHE A 162 30.03 -14.07 -3.13
CA PHE A 162 29.09 -14.24 -4.23
C PHE A 162 28.13 -13.06 -4.29
N TYR A 163 27.72 -12.70 -5.51
CA TYR A 163 26.73 -11.66 -5.77
C TYR A 163 25.63 -12.23 -6.68
N PRO A 164 24.36 -11.79 -6.50
CA PRO A 164 23.29 -12.16 -7.39
C PRO A 164 23.54 -11.63 -8.80
N VAL A 165 23.23 -12.44 -9.80
CA VAL A 165 23.38 -12.04 -11.21
C VAL A 165 22.31 -11.01 -11.55
N ARG A 166 22.76 -9.84 -11.98
CA ARG A 166 21.92 -8.69 -12.24
C ARG A 166 20.72 -9.03 -13.13
N ASN A 167 19.52 -8.58 -12.70
CA ASN A 167 18.24 -8.75 -13.39
C ASN A 167 17.83 -10.21 -13.67
N LYS A 168 18.31 -11.18 -12.85
CA LYS A 168 17.95 -12.59 -12.99
C LYS A 168 17.32 -13.21 -11.73
N CYS A 169 17.03 -12.41 -10.72
CA CYS A 169 16.41 -12.86 -9.48
C CYS A 169 14.90 -12.98 -9.62
N GLN A 170 14.27 -13.75 -8.73
CA GLN A 170 12.81 -13.89 -8.67
C GLN A 170 12.11 -12.57 -8.38
N PHE A 171 12.72 -11.74 -7.53
CA PHE A 171 12.29 -10.37 -7.26
C PHE A 171 13.35 -9.39 -7.75
N SER A 172 12.97 -8.50 -8.64
CA SER A 172 13.92 -7.68 -9.40
C SER A 172 14.71 -6.71 -8.53
N TRP A 173 14.14 -6.23 -7.43
CA TRP A 173 14.78 -5.29 -6.52
C TRP A 173 16.06 -5.87 -5.89
N TYR A 174 16.09 -7.19 -5.61
CA TYR A 174 17.23 -7.85 -4.97
C TYR A 174 18.51 -7.83 -5.83
N CYS A 175 18.38 -7.78 -7.15
CA CYS A 175 19.54 -7.79 -8.05
C CYS A 175 19.46 -6.74 -9.18
N ASP A 176 18.83 -5.60 -8.93
CA ASP A 176 18.79 -4.48 -9.87
C ASP A 176 20.08 -3.62 -9.84
N GLY A 177 20.96 -3.90 -8.88
CA GLY A 177 22.25 -3.23 -8.67
C GLY A 177 22.16 -1.94 -7.88
N LYS A 178 21.05 -1.69 -7.21
CA LYS A 178 20.90 -0.63 -6.21
C LYS A 178 21.19 -1.19 -4.82
N ALA A 179 21.41 -0.28 -3.86
CA ALA A 179 21.50 -0.68 -2.46
C ALA A 179 20.14 -1.14 -1.94
N ASP A 180 20.11 -2.30 -1.28
CA ASP A 180 18.90 -2.87 -0.71
C ASP A 180 18.59 -2.32 0.69
N ASP A 181 19.53 -1.54 1.25
CA ASP A 181 19.37 -0.88 2.53
C ASP A 181 18.18 0.07 2.49
N VAL A 182 17.12 -0.28 3.19
CA VAL A 182 15.98 0.59 3.42
C VAL A 182 16.24 1.34 4.71
N VAL A 183 16.47 2.64 4.63
CA VAL A 183 16.41 3.49 5.82
C VAL A 183 14.93 3.56 6.25
N ILE A 184 14.57 2.64 7.13
CA ILE A 184 13.22 2.56 7.67
C ILE A 184 13.14 3.55 8.81
N ARG A 185 12.27 4.55 8.65
CA ARG A 185 11.90 5.43 9.76
C ARG A 185 10.79 4.73 10.53
N GLU A 186 10.85 4.81 11.85
CA GLU A 186 9.84 4.20 12.74
C GLU A 186 8.40 4.69 12.47
N ASP A 187 8.25 5.87 11.87
CA ASP A 187 6.96 6.46 11.50
C ASP A 187 6.48 6.07 10.08
N ASN A 188 7.23 5.22 9.36
CA ASN A 188 6.86 4.80 8.01
C ASN A 188 5.62 3.89 8.02
N ILE A 189 4.46 4.48 7.76
CA ILE A 189 3.17 3.77 7.73
C ILE A 189 3.12 2.64 6.69
N LYS A 190 3.81 2.80 5.55
CA LYS A 190 3.85 1.79 4.50
C LYS A 190 4.64 0.57 4.92
N TRP A 191 5.73 0.78 5.68
CA TRP A 191 6.49 -0.32 6.26
C TRP A 191 5.67 -1.07 7.31
N LYS A 192 5.02 -0.35 8.21
CA LYS A 192 4.15 -0.96 9.24
C LYS A 192 3.02 -1.79 8.62
N LEU A 193 2.42 -1.29 7.53
CA LEU A 193 1.38 -2.04 6.82
C LEU A 193 1.95 -3.30 6.18
N ALA A 194 3.10 -3.22 5.52
CA ALA A 194 3.78 -4.37 4.94
C ALA A 194 4.14 -5.41 6.01
N GLN A 195 4.62 -4.97 7.18
CA GLN A 195 4.94 -5.83 8.32
C GLN A 195 3.71 -6.53 8.89
N GLU A 196 2.60 -5.81 9.02
CA GLU A 196 1.34 -6.41 9.47
C GLU A 196 0.84 -7.46 8.48
N VAL A 197 0.86 -7.17 7.18
CA VAL A 197 0.48 -8.15 6.14
C VAL A 197 1.39 -9.37 6.19
N ALA A 198 2.72 -9.18 6.29
CA ALA A 198 3.69 -10.25 6.41
C ALA A 198 3.39 -11.15 7.62
N TYR A 199 3.20 -10.55 8.79
CA TYR A 199 2.88 -11.27 10.02
C TYR A 199 1.58 -12.08 9.89
N GLN A 200 0.51 -11.47 9.38
CA GLN A 200 -0.78 -12.16 9.22
C GLN A 200 -0.70 -13.34 8.24
N VAL A 201 0.11 -13.23 7.21
CA VAL A 201 0.31 -14.30 6.23
C VAL A 201 1.17 -15.43 6.82
N LEU A 202 2.27 -15.09 7.50
CA LEU A 202 3.20 -16.07 8.06
C LEU A 202 2.62 -16.79 9.29
N ALA A 203 2.10 -16.04 10.25
CA ALA A 203 1.60 -16.56 11.52
C ALA A 203 0.31 -17.36 11.37
N PHE A 204 -0.62 -16.89 10.53
CA PHE A 204 -1.99 -17.41 10.48
C PHE A 204 -2.37 -17.97 9.11
N ASN A 205 -1.48 -17.97 8.13
CA ASN A 205 -1.76 -18.37 6.75
C ASN A 205 -3.02 -17.71 6.16
N LYS A 206 -3.29 -16.45 6.56
CA LYS A 206 -4.49 -15.73 6.10
C LYS A 206 -4.51 -15.54 4.59
N TRP A 207 -5.72 -15.44 4.04
CA TRP A 207 -6.00 -15.20 2.61
C TRP A 207 -5.40 -16.25 1.66
N SER A 208 -5.25 -17.49 2.10
CA SER A 208 -4.63 -18.59 1.33
C SER A 208 -5.27 -18.84 -0.03
N GLY A 209 -6.59 -18.60 -0.18
CA GLY A 209 -7.30 -18.76 -1.45
C GLY A 209 -7.35 -17.54 -2.36
N MET A 210 -6.78 -16.39 -1.94
CA MET A 210 -7.00 -15.10 -2.61
C MET A 210 -6.52 -15.07 -4.07
N ILE A 211 -5.42 -15.74 -4.38
CA ILE A 211 -4.83 -15.81 -5.73
C ILE A 211 -4.63 -17.25 -6.22
N GLU A 212 -5.44 -18.19 -5.72
CA GLU A 212 -5.56 -19.58 -6.18
C GLU A 212 -4.23 -20.30 -6.56
N GLY A 213 -3.19 -20.14 -5.75
CA GLY A 213 -1.90 -20.78 -6.01
C GLY A 213 -1.06 -20.10 -7.10
N ALA A 214 -1.33 -18.84 -7.43
CA ALA A 214 -0.50 -18.08 -8.36
C ALA A 214 0.94 -17.97 -7.85
N THR A 215 1.89 -18.24 -8.75
CA THR A 215 3.35 -18.17 -8.49
C THR A 215 4.04 -17.13 -9.35
N HIS A 216 3.34 -16.54 -10.31
CA HIS A 216 3.85 -15.53 -11.23
C HIS A 216 2.96 -14.30 -11.24
N TYR A 217 3.57 -13.14 -11.42
CA TYR A 217 2.86 -11.91 -11.69
C TYR A 217 3.73 -10.93 -12.49
N HIS A 218 3.09 -9.98 -13.10
CA HIS A 218 3.74 -8.83 -13.72
C HIS A 218 2.88 -7.58 -13.58
N ALA A 219 3.50 -6.41 -13.72
CA ALA A 219 2.78 -5.16 -13.71
C ALA A 219 1.89 -5.01 -14.97
N THR A 220 0.73 -4.38 -14.84
CA THR A 220 -0.25 -4.24 -15.93
C THR A 220 0.27 -3.54 -17.18
N TYR A 221 1.32 -2.74 -17.06
CA TYR A 221 1.94 -2.01 -18.16
C TYR A 221 3.02 -2.80 -18.90
N VAL A 222 3.32 -4.06 -18.51
CA VAL A 222 4.23 -4.95 -19.23
C VAL A 222 3.47 -6.14 -19.81
N ASN A 223 4.02 -6.78 -20.84
CA ASN A 223 3.41 -7.95 -21.48
C ASN A 223 4.50 -9.01 -21.74
N PRO A 224 4.91 -9.77 -20.72
CA PRO A 224 5.94 -10.78 -20.87
C PRO A 224 5.43 -11.97 -21.69
N THR A 225 6.33 -12.56 -22.48
CA THR A 225 5.97 -13.69 -23.37
C THR A 225 5.47 -14.91 -22.63
N TRP A 226 5.99 -15.16 -21.43
CA TRP A 226 5.61 -16.28 -20.58
C TRP A 226 4.15 -16.21 -20.07
N ALA A 227 3.56 -15.02 -19.95
CA ALA A 227 2.19 -14.85 -19.45
C ALA A 227 1.15 -15.60 -20.28
N ARG A 228 1.43 -15.80 -21.60
CA ARG A 228 0.54 -16.54 -22.51
C ARG A 228 0.59 -18.05 -22.30
N GLN A 229 1.56 -18.55 -21.55
CA GLN A 229 1.77 -19.97 -21.26
C GLN A 229 1.17 -20.37 -19.91
N LEU A 230 0.72 -19.42 -19.12
CA LEU A 230 0.21 -19.61 -17.79
C LEU A 230 -1.27 -19.25 -17.71
N ARG A 231 -1.96 -19.90 -16.76
CA ARG A 231 -3.37 -19.58 -16.48
C ARG A 231 -3.45 -18.25 -15.71
N LEU A 232 -4.19 -17.31 -16.25
CA LEU A 232 -4.54 -16.07 -15.55
C LEU A 232 -5.44 -16.40 -14.36
N VAL A 233 -5.09 -15.87 -13.18
CA VAL A 233 -5.83 -16.07 -11.92
C VAL A 233 -6.59 -14.82 -11.52
N ALA A 234 -5.90 -13.68 -11.43
CA ALA A 234 -6.49 -12.44 -10.95
C ALA A 234 -5.75 -11.22 -11.49
N LYS A 235 -6.46 -10.09 -11.54
CA LYS A 235 -5.87 -8.76 -11.64
C LYS A 235 -6.21 -7.99 -10.38
N ILE A 236 -5.18 -7.55 -9.65
CA ILE A 236 -5.33 -6.79 -8.40
C ILE A 236 -4.41 -5.57 -8.51
N ASP A 237 -5.00 -4.38 -8.41
CA ASP A 237 -4.31 -3.10 -8.60
C ASP A 237 -3.50 -3.09 -9.93
N ASP A 238 -2.20 -2.81 -9.85
CA ASP A 238 -1.31 -2.76 -10.99
C ASP A 238 -0.64 -4.11 -11.33
N HIS A 239 -1.08 -5.21 -10.73
CA HIS A 239 -0.52 -6.54 -10.94
C HIS A 239 -1.51 -7.52 -11.55
N ILE A 240 -1.01 -8.41 -12.43
CA ILE A 240 -1.74 -9.53 -13.01
C ILE A 240 -1.06 -10.83 -12.59
N PHE A 241 -1.83 -11.72 -11.96
CA PHE A 241 -1.33 -12.94 -11.32
C PHE A 241 -1.66 -14.18 -12.15
N TYR A 242 -0.70 -15.12 -12.19
CA TYR A 242 -0.78 -16.33 -13.01
C TYR A 242 -0.29 -17.54 -12.22
N ARG A 243 -0.79 -18.71 -12.60
CA ARG A 243 -0.32 -20.01 -12.09
C ARG A 243 -0.02 -20.96 -13.24
N TRP A 244 0.76 -21.99 -12.94
CA TRP A 244 0.85 -23.19 -13.77
C TRP A 244 -0.49 -23.97 -13.68
N ASP A 245 -0.85 -24.65 -14.77
CA ASP A 245 -1.96 -25.62 -14.76
C ASP A 245 -1.54 -26.93 -14.08
#